data_a6dadecb879db759907c709b0abcae8a
#
_entry.id   a6dadecb879db759907c709b0abcae8a
#
_cell.length_a   1.000
_cell.length_b   1.000
_cell.length_c   1.000
_cell.angle_alpha   90.00
_cell.angle_beta   90.00
_cell.angle_gamma   90.00
#
_symmetry.space_group_name_H-M   'P 1'
#
loop_
_entity.id
_entity.type
_entity.pdbx_description
1 polymer ?
#
loop_
_entity_poly.entity_id
_entity_poly.type
_entity_poly.pdbx_seq_one_letter_code
_entity_poly.pdbx_strand_id
1 'polypeptide(L)'
;MRSFALFLALPVLFGLMQPALAQSGAQCAPIDNDAERLVCYDEIFRPGGVVPEATGVTLQSEQLIPARPTGRAPATITVFCEADILKVAFGFAGNSMSALGRDTGITLQYDLQRARSSTLPVNEDNTAILIDNTRDARTFLDGLIGATNLTVRVTPATTRSLSVRFRVADFADEVAPVIAACGQ
;
A
#
# COMPACT_ATOMS: atom_id res chain seq x y z
N MET A 1 23.96 -50.40 -65.82
CA MET A 1 24.03 -50.21 -64.41
C MET A 1 24.04 -48.71 -64.17
N ARG A 2 22.87 -48.16 -63.76
CA ARG A 2 22.66 -46.72 -63.61
C ARG A 2 22.55 -46.43 -62.13
N SER A 3 23.53 -45.73 -61.56
CA SER A 3 23.55 -45.29 -60.18
C SER A 3 22.72 -44.00 -60.05
N PHE A 4 21.65 -44.07 -59.28
CA PHE A 4 20.85 -42.90 -58.88
C PHE A 4 21.41 -42.31 -57.58
N ALA A 5 21.95 -41.10 -57.66
CA ALA A 5 22.34 -40.33 -56.49
C ALA A 5 21.12 -39.57 -55.94
N LEU A 6 20.74 -39.90 -54.70
CA LEU A 6 19.63 -39.27 -53.99
C LEU A 6 20.20 -38.06 -53.24
N PHE A 7 19.85 -36.85 -53.71
CA PHE A 7 20.15 -35.60 -53.00
C PHE A 7 19.07 -35.37 -51.91
N LEU A 8 19.49 -35.52 -50.65
CA LEU A 8 18.68 -35.08 -49.48
C LEU A 8 18.84 -33.57 -49.32
N ALA A 9 17.79 -32.80 -49.63
CA ALA A 9 17.73 -31.39 -49.30
C ALA A 9 17.25 -31.21 -47.85
N LEU A 10 18.09 -30.69 -46.96
CA LEU A 10 17.74 -30.26 -45.63
C LEU A 10 17.06 -28.87 -45.71
N PRO A 11 15.87 -28.67 -45.17
CA PRO A 11 15.32 -27.31 -45.02
C PRO A 11 16.00 -26.61 -43.81
N VAL A 12 16.73 -25.55 -44.11
CA VAL A 12 17.24 -24.60 -43.08
C VAL A 12 16.06 -23.83 -42.56
N LEU A 13 15.62 -24.14 -41.33
CA LEU A 13 14.68 -23.32 -40.58
C LEU A 13 15.38 -22.00 -40.15
N PHE A 14 15.17 -20.94 -40.91
CA PHE A 14 15.48 -19.60 -40.49
C PHE A 14 14.48 -19.19 -39.41
N GLY A 15 14.83 -19.35 -38.16
CA GLY A 15 14.10 -18.76 -37.02
C GLY A 15 14.11 -17.25 -37.15
N LEU A 16 12.96 -16.65 -37.44
CA LEU A 16 12.74 -15.22 -37.35
C LEU A 16 12.87 -14.81 -35.88
N MET A 17 14.07 -14.39 -35.47
CA MET A 17 14.26 -13.62 -34.25
C MET A 17 13.53 -12.28 -34.45
N GLN A 18 12.33 -12.16 -33.96
CA GLN A 18 11.65 -10.88 -33.82
C GLN A 18 12.41 -10.08 -32.76
N PRO A 19 12.92 -8.88 -33.07
CA PRO A 19 13.44 -8.01 -32.03
C PRO A 19 12.28 -7.63 -31.09
N ALA A 20 12.42 -7.93 -29.82
CA ALA A 20 11.54 -7.38 -28.79
C ALA A 20 11.70 -5.86 -28.86
N LEU A 21 10.74 -5.16 -29.44
CA LEU A 21 10.68 -3.72 -29.42
C LEU A 21 10.49 -3.32 -27.96
N ALA A 22 11.55 -2.84 -27.33
CA ALA A 22 11.44 -2.18 -26.04
C ALA A 22 10.45 -1.03 -26.19
N GLN A 23 9.30 -1.13 -25.54
CA GLN A 23 8.29 -0.09 -25.56
C GLN A 23 8.88 1.15 -24.91
N SER A 24 9.20 2.14 -25.73
CA SER A 24 9.77 3.41 -25.24
C SER A 24 8.63 4.37 -24.91
N GLY A 25 8.70 5.03 -23.75
CA GLY A 25 7.73 6.08 -23.39
C GLY A 25 7.72 7.29 -24.32
N ALA A 26 8.56 7.33 -25.34
CA ALA A 26 8.65 8.44 -26.30
C ALA A 26 7.32 8.74 -27.01
N GLN A 27 6.45 7.76 -27.18
CA GLN A 27 5.12 7.92 -27.78
C GLN A 27 4.16 8.72 -26.88
N CYS A 28 4.40 8.79 -25.56
CA CYS A 28 3.59 9.57 -24.64
C CYS A 28 4.02 11.04 -24.55
N ALA A 29 5.25 11.36 -24.94
CA ALA A 29 5.79 12.72 -24.86
C ALA A 29 5.00 13.80 -25.62
N PRO A 30 4.38 13.54 -26.82
CA PRO A 30 3.62 14.52 -27.55
C PRO A 30 2.20 14.79 -27.03
N ILE A 31 1.75 14.11 -25.98
CA ILE A 31 0.42 14.30 -25.39
C ILE A 31 0.42 15.59 -24.57
N ASP A 32 -0.37 16.58 -24.99
CA ASP A 32 -0.44 17.89 -24.34
C ASP A 32 -1.13 17.86 -22.97
N ASN A 33 -2.13 16.97 -22.82
CA ASN A 33 -2.84 16.81 -21.56
C ASN A 33 -2.00 16.01 -20.56
N ASP A 34 -1.66 16.60 -19.42
CA ASP A 34 -0.81 15.97 -18.40
C ASP A 34 -1.40 14.68 -17.83
N ALA A 35 -2.71 14.62 -17.63
CA ALA A 35 -3.38 13.44 -17.09
C ALA A 35 -3.36 12.27 -18.10
N GLU A 36 -3.64 12.53 -19.38
CA GLU A 36 -3.58 11.55 -20.46
C GLU A 36 -2.16 11.06 -20.71
N ARG A 37 -1.19 12.00 -20.65
CA ARG A 37 0.23 11.66 -20.76
C ARG A 37 0.70 10.75 -19.64
N LEU A 38 0.26 11.00 -18.41
CA LEU A 38 0.56 10.14 -17.26
C LEU A 38 -0.02 8.74 -17.43
N VAL A 39 -1.28 8.62 -17.85
CA VAL A 39 -1.93 7.34 -18.15
C VAL A 39 -1.15 6.57 -19.22
N CYS A 40 -0.72 7.23 -20.29
CA CYS A 40 0.09 6.63 -21.34
C CYS A 40 1.42 6.07 -20.83
N TYR A 41 2.14 6.82 -19.96
CA TYR A 41 3.37 6.33 -19.34
C TYR A 41 3.10 5.14 -18.40
N ASP A 42 2.02 5.20 -17.62
CA ASP A 42 1.67 4.12 -16.70
C ASP A 42 1.32 2.82 -17.45
N GLU A 43 0.64 2.89 -18.59
CA GLU A 43 0.37 1.73 -19.44
C GLU A 43 1.64 1.09 -20.01
N ILE A 44 2.66 1.87 -20.33
CA ILE A 44 3.92 1.37 -20.91
C ILE A 44 4.86 0.81 -19.86
N PHE A 45 5.05 1.54 -18.75
CA PHE A 45 6.04 1.19 -17.74
C PHE A 45 5.49 0.34 -16.60
N ARG A 46 4.17 0.21 -16.52
CA ARG A 46 3.45 -0.68 -15.60
C ARG A 46 2.43 -1.53 -16.37
N PRO A 47 2.86 -2.35 -17.36
CA PRO A 47 1.96 -3.19 -18.15
C PRO A 47 1.27 -4.20 -17.22
N GLY A 48 -0.04 -4.09 -17.08
CA GLY A 48 -0.83 -4.80 -16.09
C GLY A 48 -0.97 -4.03 -14.77
N GLY A 49 -0.38 -2.85 -14.70
CA GLY A 49 -0.70 -1.83 -13.73
C GLY A 49 -2.02 -1.10 -14.06
N VAL A 50 -3.13 -1.86 -14.04
CA VAL A 50 -4.07 -1.44 -13.02
C VAL A 50 -3.19 -1.47 -11.78
N VAL A 51 -2.62 -0.30 -11.38
CA VAL A 51 -2.53 -0.03 -9.95
C VAL A 51 -3.91 -0.49 -9.51
N PRO A 52 -4.11 -1.58 -8.72
CA PRO A 52 -5.34 -1.67 -8.02
C PRO A 52 -5.37 -0.27 -7.42
N GLU A 53 -6.31 0.57 -7.85
CA GLU A 53 -6.61 1.75 -7.04
C GLU A 53 -6.52 1.14 -5.68
N ALA A 54 -5.45 1.49 -4.96
CA ALA A 54 -5.27 0.91 -3.66
C ALA A 54 -6.55 1.35 -3.00
N THR A 55 -7.53 0.41 -3.03
CA THR A 55 -8.90 0.71 -2.65
C THR A 55 -8.77 0.92 -1.17
N GLY A 56 -8.11 2.02 -0.84
CA GLY A 56 -7.63 2.38 0.47
C GLY A 56 -8.09 3.79 0.80
N VAL A 57 -8.59 3.96 1.99
CA VAL A 57 -8.95 5.26 2.56
C VAL A 57 -7.92 5.61 3.62
N THR A 58 -7.41 6.85 3.57
CA THR A 58 -6.42 7.33 4.51
C THR A 58 -6.95 8.50 5.32
N LEU A 59 -6.95 8.34 6.64
CA LEU A 59 -7.26 9.39 7.62
C LEU A 59 -5.96 9.97 8.17
N GLN A 60 -5.89 11.30 8.28
CA GLN A 60 -4.76 12.01 8.88
C GLN A 60 -5.05 12.44 10.31
N SER A 61 -4.01 12.49 11.15
CA SER A 61 -4.12 13.00 12.51
C SER A 61 -4.32 14.51 12.55
N GLU A 62 -4.99 15.00 13.59
CA GLU A 62 -5.14 16.44 13.83
C GLU A 62 -3.81 17.15 14.11
N GLN A 63 -2.84 16.43 14.68
CA GLN A 63 -1.54 16.99 15.04
C GLN A 63 -0.46 16.58 14.06
N LEU A 64 0.44 17.51 13.78
CA LEU A 64 1.68 17.20 13.09
C LEU A 64 2.71 16.66 14.07
N ILE A 65 3.36 15.56 13.74
CA ILE A 65 4.44 14.94 14.49
C ILE A 65 5.80 15.19 13.80
N PRO A 66 6.93 15.02 14.47
CA PRO A 66 8.23 15.06 13.82
C PRO A 66 8.30 14.01 12.70
N ALA A 67 8.70 14.43 11.49
CA ALA A 67 8.82 13.57 10.33
C ALA A 67 10.28 13.19 10.05
N ARG A 68 10.48 12.06 9.39
CA ARG A 68 11.79 11.62 8.90
C ARG A 68 11.84 11.74 7.37
N PRO A 69 12.97 12.22 6.80
CA PRO A 69 14.23 12.59 7.46
C PRO A 69 14.16 13.93 8.18
N THR A 70 13.26 14.85 7.83
CA THR A 70 13.16 16.21 8.43
C THR A 70 11.71 16.72 8.38
N GLY A 71 11.42 17.77 9.19
CA GLY A 71 10.14 18.47 9.14
C GLY A 71 9.07 17.89 10.06
N ARG A 72 7.82 18.17 9.74
CA ARG A 72 6.63 17.69 10.45
C ARG A 72 5.57 17.26 9.45
N ALA A 73 4.90 16.15 9.75
CA ALA A 73 3.78 15.64 8.95
C ALA A 73 2.74 15.00 9.87
N PRO A 74 1.49 14.81 9.40
CA PRO A 74 0.49 14.07 10.16
C PRO A 74 0.88 12.59 10.29
N ALA A 75 0.42 11.94 11.35
CA ALA A 75 0.29 10.50 11.37
C ALA A 75 -0.90 10.08 10.51
N THR A 76 -0.92 8.85 10.04
CA THR A 76 -1.98 8.33 9.15
C THR A 76 -2.56 7.02 9.64
N ILE A 77 -3.84 6.79 9.37
CA ILE A 77 -4.49 5.49 9.41
C ILE A 77 -4.94 5.19 7.99
N THR A 78 -4.41 4.15 7.38
CA THR A 78 -4.81 3.71 6.03
C THR A 78 -5.47 2.36 6.13
N VAL A 79 -6.72 2.27 5.64
CA VAL A 79 -7.46 1.01 5.48
C VAL A 79 -7.42 0.63 4.03
N PHE A 80 -6.97 -0.57 3.72
CA PHE A 80 -6.79 -1.04 2.33
C PHE A 80 -7.00 -2.55 2.22
N CYS A 81 -7.24 -2.99 1.00
CA CYS A 81 -7.33 -4.41 0.67
C CYS A 81 -6.09 -4.83 -0.13
N GLU A 82 -5.43 -5.88 0.31
CA GLU A 82 -4.28 -6.46 -0.40
C GLU A 82 -4.42 -7.98 -0.43
N ALA A 83 -4.42 -8.56 -1.63
CA ALA A 83 -4.62 -9.99 -1.85
C ALA A 83 -5.87 -10.54 -1.11
N ASP A 84 -7.00 -9.83 -1.21
CA ASP A 84 -8.28 -10.14 -0.56
C ASP A 84 -8.24 -10.12 0.98
N ILE A 85 -7.19 -9.57 1.57
CA ILE A 85 -7.05 -9.38 3.01
C ILE A 85 -7.25 -7.91 3.33
N LEU A 86 -8.25 -7.62 4.19
CA LEU A 86 -8.44 -6.28 4.73
C LEU A 86 -7.37 -5.99 5.76
N LYS A 87 -6.65 -4.89 5.58
CA LYS A 87 -5.53 -4.46 6.42
C LYS A 87 -5.70 -3.03 6.89
N VAL A 88 -5.08 -2.72 8.02
CA VAL A 88 -4.98 -1.34 8.52
C VAL A 88 -3.52 -1.02 8.81
N ALA A 89 -3.03 0.10 8.28
CA ALA A 89 -1.68 0.60 8.53
C ALA A 89 -1.73 1.90 9.34
N PHE A 90 -0.96 1.97 10.40
CA PHE A 90 -0.74 3.17 11.20
C PHE A 90 0.62 3.75 10.87
N GLY A 91 0.67 4.82 10.08
CA GLY A 91 1.89 5.50 9.66
C GLY A 91 2.26 6.66 10.59
N PHE A 92 3.55 6.82 10.88
CA PHE A 92 4.04 7.85 11.80
C PHE A 92 5.11 8.72 11.15
N ALA A 93 4.78 9.32 9.99
CA ALA A 93 5.63 10.32 9.31
C ALA A 93 7.09 9.83 9.07
N GLY A 94 7.27 8.57 8.64
CA GLY A 94 8.56 7.98 8.34
C GLY A 94 9.42 7.61 9.57
N ASN A 95 8.89 7.72 10.80
CA ASN A 95 9.60 7.27 11.99
C ASN A 95 9.66 5.73 12.02
N SER A 96 10.83 5.18 12.39
CA SER A 96 11.02 3.74 12.56
C SER A 96 10.28 3.24 13.80
N MET A 97 9.39 2.26 13.66
CA MET A 97 8.47 1.81 14.70
C MET A 97 9.05 0.72 15.60
N SER A 98 9.94 -0.12 15.11
CA SER A 98 10.51 -1.24 15.84
C SER A 98 12.03 -1.22 15.82
N ALA A 99 12.68 -1.40 16.95
CA ALA A 99 14.15 -1.54 17.02
C ALA A 99 14.65 -2.84 16.36
N LEU A 100 13.80 -3.86 16.31
CA LEU A 100 14.12 -5.16 15.74
C LEU A 100 13.50 -5.37 14.35
N GLY A 101 12.74 -4.37 13.82
CA GLY A 101 12.11 -4.43 12.51
C GLY A 101 10.99 -5.46 12.35
N ARG A 102 10.38 -5.94 13.44
CA ARG A 102 9.32 -6.95 13.40
C ARG A 102 8.02 -6.50 14.04
N ASP A 103 8.04 -6.30 15.35
CA ASP A 103 6.85 -5.99 16.13
C ASP A 103 7.06 -4.77 17.00
N THR A 104 5.98 -4.08 17.33
CA THR A 104 6.00 -2.93 18.24
C THR A 104 4.68 -2.81 19.00
N GLY A 105 4.74 -2.09 20.13
CA GLY A 105 3.59 -1.81 20.95
C GLY A 105 2.79 -0.62 20.42
N ILE A 106 1.46 -0.78 20.37
CA ILE A 106 0.51 0.29 20.07
C ILE A 106 -0.56 0.33 21.15
N THR A 107 -0.99 1.52 21.53
CA THR A 107 -2.11 1.72 22.45
C THR A 107 -3.18 2.54 21.79
N LEU A 108 -4.39 2.00 21.75
CA LEU A 108 -5.59 2.61 21.16
C LEU A 108 -6.57 3.02 22.25
N GLN A 109 -7.12 4.22 22.13
CA GLN A 109 -8.12 4.74 23.05
C GLN A 109 -9.22 5.45 22.25
N TYR A 110 -10.43 4.90 22.27
CA TYR A 110 -11.62 5.47 21.65
C TYR A 110 -12.28 6.43 22.62
N ASP A 111 -12.40 7.69 22.25
CA ASP A 111 -12.95 8.76 23.11
C ASP A 111 -12.42 8.69 24.57
N LEU A 112 -13.31 8.54 25.53
CA LEU A 112 -12.99 8.43 26.96
C LEU A 112 -12.95 6.98 27.46
N GLN A 113 -13.01 5.99 26.54
CA GLN A 113 -12.97 4.58 26.93
C GLN A 113 -11.59 4.20 27.47
N ARG A 114 -11.52 3.05 28.14
CA ARG A 114 -10.27 2.51 28.63
C ARG A 114 -9.31 2.21 27.46
N ALA A 115 -8.10 2.75 27.54
CA ALA A 115 -7.05 2.45 26.58
C ALA A 115 -6.70 0.96 26.54
N ARG A 116 -6.47 0.43 25.34
CA ARG A 116 -6.09 -0.96 25.08
C ARG A 116 -4.74 -0.99 24.39
N SER A 117 -3.83 -1.79 24.90
CA SER A 117 -2.50 -1.98 24.30
C SER A 117 -2.41 -3.35 23.65
N SER A 118 -1.73 -3.41 22.51
CA SER A 118 -1.41 -4.63 21.77
C SER A 118 -0.01 -4.55 21.18
N THR A 119 0.54 -5.68 20.79
CA THR A 119 1.77 -5.78 20.01
C THR A 119 1.39 -6.22 18.61
N LEU A 120 1.80 -5.44 17.60
CA LEU A 120 1.46 -5.63 16.20
C LEU A 120 2.72 -5.63 15.34
N PRO A 121 2.71 -6.31 14.19
CA PRO A 121 3.81 -6.29 13.24
C PRO A 121 4.00 -4.93 12.62
N VAL A 122 5.20 -4.66 12.11
CA VAL A 122 5.50 -3.50 11.29
C VAL A 122 5.60 -3.90 9.82
N ASN A 123 5.44 -2.92 8.90
CA ASN A 123 5.66 -3.13 7.48
C ASN A 123 7.15 -3.37 7.15
N GLU A 124 7.46 -3.76 5.93
CA GLU A 124 8.83 -4.04 5.47
C GLU A 124 9.80 -2.88 5.69
N ASP A 125 9.33 -1.64 5.49
CA ASP A 125 10.13 -0.42 5.70
C ASP A 125 10.24 -0.01 7.18
N ASN A 126 9.57 -0.73 8.08
CA ASN A 126 9.52 -0.43 9.51
C ASN A 126 9.01 1.01 9.84
N THR A 127 8.14 1.56 9.00
CA THR A 127 7.59 2.93 9.14
C THR A 127 6.11 2.97 9.49
N ALA A 128 5.43 1.83 9.42
CA ALA A 128 4.04 1.67 9.78
C ALA A 128 3.80 0.42 10.62
N ILE A 129 2.81 0.49 11.51
CA ILE A 129 2.32 -0.65 12.31
C ILE A 129 1.10 -1.22 11.59
N LEU A 130 1.00 -2.54 11.47
CA LEU A 130 -0.02 -3.20 10.68
C LEU A 130 -0.99 -4.01 11.55
N ILE A 131 -2.28 -3.91 11.21
CA ILE A 131 -3.23 -4.99 11.44
C ILE A 131 -3.32 -5.72 10.10
N ASP A 132 -2.74 -6.89 9.99
CA ASP A 132 -2.44 -7.60 8.74
C ASP A 132 -3.41 -8.73 8.42
N ASN A 133 -4.51 -8.81 9.14
CA ASN A 133 -5.55 -9.81 8.91
C ASN A 133 -6.97 -9.23 8.99
N THR A 134 -7.88 -9.78 8.19
CA THR A 134 -9.25 -9.28 8.02
C THR A 134 -10.05 -9.29 9.32
N ARG A 135 -9.87 -10.30 10.20
CA ARG A 135 -10.63 -10.39 11.45
C ARG A 135 -10.33 -9.22 12.37
N ASP A 136 -9.05 -8.97 12.62
CA ASP A 136 -8.61 -7.93 13.55
C ASP A 136 -8.82 -6.55 12.95
N ALA A 137 -8.67 -6.39 11.61
CA ALA A 137 -9.00 -5.18 10.91
C ALA A 137 -10.50 -4.83 11.06
N ARG A 138 -11.41 -5.78 10.88
CA ARG A 138 -12.84 -5.59 11.13
C ARG A 138 -13.12 -5.23 12.59
N THR A 139 -12.52 -5.95 13.54
CA THR A 139 -12.66 -5.65 14.98
C THR A 139 -12.22 -4.23 15.32
N PHE A 140 -11.13 -3.75 14.71
CA PHE A 140 -10.67 -2.38 14.86
C PHE A 140 -11.68 -1.39 14.30
N LEU A 141 -12.18 -1.62 13.08
CA LEU A 141 -13.14 -0.76 12.40
C LEU A 141 -14.50 -0.72 13.12
N ASP A 142 -14.98 -1.85 13.62
CA ASP A 142 -16.20 -1.92 14.44
C ASP A 142 -16.06 -1.07 15.72
N GLY A 143 -14.86 -1.00 16.28
CA GLY A 143 -14.56 -0.14 17.43
C GLY A 143 -14.62 1.36 17.13
N LEU A 144 -14.58 1.77 15.86
CA LEU A 144 -14.73 3.17 15.46
C LEU A 144 -16.18 3.61 15.36
N ILE A 145 -17.12 2.66 15.23
CA ILE A 145 -18.56 2.97 15.09
C ILE A 145 -19.05 3.70 16.34
N GLY A 146 -19.55 4.92 16.13
CA GLY A 146 -20.04 5.79 17.20
C GLY A 146 -18.95 6.50 18.01
N ALA A 147 -17.66 6.27 17.71
CA ALA A 147 -16.56 7.03 18.30
C ALA A 147 -16.35 8.35 17.53
N THR A 148 -16.04 9.42 18.25
CA THR A 148 -15.67 10.71 17.66
C THR A 148 -14.17 10.83 17.46
N ASN A 149 -13.38 10.33 18.39
CA ASN A 149 -11.93 10.45 18.38
C ASN A 149 -11.28 9.11 18.70
N LEU A 150 -10.15 8.85 18.03
CA LEU A 150 -9.22 7.79 18.35
C LEU A 150 -7.89 8.40 18.74
N THR A 151 -7.41 8.13 19.95
CA THR A 151 -6.05 8.47 20.39
C THR A 151 -5.17 7.24 20.21
N VAL A 152 -4.10 7.41 19.46
CA VAL A 152 -3.08 6.37 19.22
C VAL A 152 -1.78 6.78 19.91
N ARG A 153 -1.22 5.87 20.73
CA ARG A 153 0.08 6.07 21.38
C ARG A 153 1.04 4.97 20.97
N VAL A 154 2.24 5.39 20.57
CA VAL A 154 3.34 4.51 20.16
C VAL A 154 4.67 5.05 20.70
N THR A 155 5.66 4.19 20.77
CA THR A 155 7.04 4.60 21.08
C THR A 155 7.94 4.15 19.93
N PRO A 156 8.26 5.06 18.97
CA PRO A 156 9.20 4.75 17.90
C PRO A 156 10.56 4.34 18.43
N ALA A 157 11.32 3.55 17.64
CA ALA A 157 12.60 2.99 18.06
C ALA A 157 13.67 4.05 18.42
N THR A 158 13.60 5.23 17.78
CA THR A 158 14.66 6.27 17.89
C THR A 158 14.18 7.60 18.47
N THR A 159 12.92 7.68 18.91
CA THR A 159 12.34 8.94 19.41
C THR A 159 11.52 8.70 20.67
N ARG A 160 11.02 9.80 21.26
CA ARG A 160 10.11 9.74 22.41
C ARG A 160 8.75 9.21 21.99
N SER A 161 7.98 8.73 22.96
CA SER A 161 6.59 8.32 22.75
C SER A 161 5.78 9.42 22.07
N LEU A 162 5.01 9.02 21.08
CA LEU A 162 4.07 9.85 20.33
C LEU A 162 2.65 9.55 20.80
N SER A 163 1.85 10.60 20.94
CA SER A 163 0.41 10.48 21.18
C SER A 163 -0.30 11.36 20.17
N VAL A 164 -1.07 10.75 19.29
CA VAL A 164 -1.76 11.44 18.19
C VAL A 164 -3.25 11.17 18.26
N ARG A 165 -4.05 12.16 17.86
CA ARG A 165 -5.51 12.06 17.80
C ARG A 165 -5.97 12.11 16.37
N PHE A 166 -6.92 11.23 16.06
CA PHE A 166 -7.63 11.16 14.78
C PHE A 166 -9.11 11.44 15.04
N ARG A 167 -9.74 12.25 14.20
CA ARG A 167 -11.17 12.42 14.17
C ARG A 167 -11.78 11.30 13.32
N VAL A 168 -12.52 10.40 13.94
CA VAL A 168 -13.00 9.16 13.33
C VAL A 168 -14.51 9.10 13.12
N ALA A 169 -15.24 10.19 13.41
CA ALA A 169 -16.70 10.21 13.40
C ALA A 169 -17.31 9.69 12.09
N ASP A 170 -16.73 10.06 10.93
CA ASP A 170 -17.23 9.68 9.60
C ASP A 170 -16.36 8.62 8.92
N PHE A 171 -15.25 8.24 9.55
CA PHE A 171 -14.26 7.36 8.92
C PHE A 171 -14.77 5.93 8.68
N ALA A 172 -15.66 5.43 9.53
CA ALA A 172 -16.30 4.13 9.35
C ALA A 172 -17.12 4.08 8.04
N ASP A 173 -17.83 5.17 7.71
CA ASP A 173 -18.60 5.27 6.47
C ASP A 173 -17.70 5.43 5.25
N GLU A 174 -16.60 6.19 5.37
CA GLU A 174 -15.62 6.36 4.30
C GLU A 174 -14.94 5.05 3.91
N VAL A 175 -14.69 4.14 4.85
CA VAL A 175 -14.04 2.84 4.59
C VAL A 175 -15.01 1.74 4.16
N ALA A 176 -16.32 1.95 4.23
CA ALA A 176 -17.32 0.94 3.87
C ALA A 176 -17.14 0.38 2.44
N PRO A 177 -16.83 1.19 1.40
CA PRO A 177 -16.55 0.67 0.06
C PRO A 177 -15.33 -0.27 0.00
N VAL A 178 -14.27 0.04 0.78
CA VAL A 178 -13.06 -0.80 0.85
C VAL A 178 -13.39 -2.15 1.47
N ILE A 179 -14.19 -2.14 2.55
CA ILE A 179 -14.63 -3.36 3.23
C ILE A 179 -15.49 -4.22 2.30
N ALA A 180 -16.39 -3.58 1.53
CA ALA A 180 -17.28 -4.27 0.59
C ALA A 180 -16.53 -4.89 -0.60
N ALA A 181 -15.45 -4.25 -1.06
CA ALA A 181 -14.63 -4.71 -2.17
C ALA A 181 -13.62 -5.80 -1.76
N CYS A 182 -13.32 -5.91 -0.45
CA CYS A 182 -12.29 -6.82 0.05
C CYS A 182 -12.86 -8.19 0.41
N GLY A 183 -12.37 -9.23 -0.26
CA GLY A 183 -12.77 -10.62 0.04
C GLY A 183 -14.09 -11.05 -0.60
N GLN A 184 -14.36 -10.53 -1.84
CA GLN A 184 -15.46 -11.02 -2.69
C GLN A 184 -15.02 -12.21 -3.52
#